data_7d67cc31846888247b1ab75e9f588aa9
#
_entry.id   7d67cc31846888247b1ab75e9f588aa9
#
_cell.length_a   1.000
_cell.length_b   1.000
_cell.length_c   1.000
_cell.angle_alpha   90.00
_cell.angle_beta   90.00
_cell.angle_gamma   90.00
#
_symmetry.space_group_name_H-M   'P 1'
#
loop_
_entity.id
_entity.type
_entity.pdbx_description
1 polymer ?
#
loop_
_entity_poly.entity_id
_entity_poly.type
_entity_poly.pdbx_seq_one_letter_code
_entity_poly.pdbx_strand_id
1 'polypeptide(L)'
;MRALSLEQANAIIAATFAAAEQHKCRPMSAIILDAGGRVKAFQKQDGASMLRFEICQGKAYASLALGRASRLVLAKAKEKPLFMQSAGELADQAMFLEGGGQLIRDAEGEVVGAIGVTGDVNEMDDICAIAGIHAVGLKSDYDFDDPEQIRKLSILKAPPLTDPRKK
;
A
#
# COMPACT_ATOMS: atom_id res chain seq x y z
N MET A 1 -0.87 10.32 18.48
CA MET A 1 -1.03 10.01 17.03
C MET A 1 -2.31 10.65 16.50
N ARG A 2 -2.22 11.38 15.42
CA ARG A 2 -3.40 11.98 14.78
C ARG A 2 -3.92 11.02 13.70
N ALA A 3 -5.21 10.67 13.75
CA ALA A 3 -5.81 9.81 12.73
C ALA A 3 -5.75 10.47 11.34
N LEU A 4 -5.63 9.63 10.31
CA LEU A 4 -5.66 10.06 8.91
C LEU A 4 -7.01 10.72 8.59
N SER A 5 -6.99 11.97 8.10
CA SER A 5 -8.21 12.69 7.74
C SER A 5 -8.75 12.24 6.38
N LEU A 6 -10.04 12.49 6.13
CA LEU A 6 -10.63 12.26 4.81
C LEU A 6 -9.99 13.14 3.74
N GLU A 7 -9.67 14.38 4.09
CA GLU A 7 -8.96 15.30 3.19
C GLU A 7 -7.60 14.74 2.77
N GLN A 8 -6.79 14.26 3.73
CA GLN A 8 -5.52 13.60 3.43
C GLN A 8 -5.72 12.34 2.58
N ALA A 9 -6.70 11.50 2.92
CA ALA A 9 -6.99 10.28 2.16
C ALA A 9 -7.32 10.58 0.69
N ASN A 10 -8.17 11.56 0.44
CA ASN A 10 -8.52 11.98 -0.92
C ASN A 10 -7.34 12.61 -1.66
N ALA A 11 -6.51 13.41 -0.97
CA ALA A 11 -5.30 14.01 -1.55
C ALA A 11 -4.26 12.94 -1.93
N ILE A 12 -4.10 11.91 -1.12
CA ILE A 12 -3.22 10.77 -1.43
C ILE A 12 -3.69 10.08 -2.71
N ILE A 13 -4.99 9.79 -2.84
CA ILE A 13 -5.55 9.14 -4.03
C ILE A 13 -5.34 10.02 -5.27
N ALA A 14 -5.64 11.32 -5.19
CA ALA A 14 -5.45 12.25 -6.30
C ALA A 14 -3.99 12.28 -6.77
N ALA A 15 -3.04 12.34 -5.84
CA ALA A 15 -1.61 12.33 -6.15
C ALA A 15 -1.13 10.97 -6.70
N THR A 16 -1.69 9.88 -6.22
CA THR A 16 -1.46 8.53 -6.76
C THR A 16 -1.86 8.47 -8.24
N PHE A 17 -3.03 8.98 -8.59
CA PHE A 17 -3.50 9.01 -9.98
C PHE A 17 -2.69 9.98 -10.84
N ALA A 18 -2.26 11.13 -10.31
CA ALA A 18 -1.36 12.04 -11.03
C ALA A 18 -0.02 11.38 -11.35
N ALA A 19 0.56 10.61 -10.42
CA ALA A 19 1.75 9.83 -10.66
C ALA A 19 1.53 8.75 -11.72
N ALA A 20 0.37 8.08 -11.70
CA ALA A 20 0.00 7.08 -12.70
C ALA A 20 -0.06 7.67 -14.11
N GLU A 21 -0.62 8.86 -14.27
CA GLU A 21 -0.66 9.58 -15.55
C GLU A 21 0.75 9.97 -16.00
N GLN A 22 1.56 10.50 -15.10
CA GLN A 22 2.97 10.87 -15.38
C GLN A 22 3.78 9.67 -15.87
N HIS A 23 3.57 8.50 -15.29
CA HIS A 23 4.23 7.26 -15.67
C HIS A 23 3.53 6.50 -16.81
N LYS A 24 2.45 7.05 -17.37
CA LYS A 24 1.66 6.43 -18.44
C LYS A 24 1.17 5.02 -18.09
N CYS A 25 0.70 4.87 -16.86
CA CYS A 25 0.11 3.63 -16.38
C CYS A 25 -1.27 3.39 -16.98
N ARG A 26 -1.70 2.14 -16.97
CA ARG A 26 -3.09 1.76 -17.25
C ARG A 26 -4.02 2.36 -16.19
N PRO A 27 -5.35 2.45 -16.45
CA PRO A 27 -6.30 2.95 -15.45
C PRO A 27 -6.18 2.22 -14.12
N MET A 28 -6.13 2.99 -13.03
CA MET A 28 -5.90 2.51 -11.68
C MET A 28 -7.12 2.68 -10.78
N SER A 29 -7.10 1.93 -9.69
CA SER A 29 -7.94 2.15 -8.52
C SER A 29 -7.05 2.29 -7.30
N ALA A 30 -7.48 3.11 -6.35
CA ALA A 30 -6.75 3.32 -5.10
C ALA A 30 -7.72 3.39 -3.92
N ILE A 31 -7.35 2.74 -2.84
CA ILE A 31 -8.09 2.74 -1.57
C ILE A 31 -7.20 3.20 -0.43
N ILE A 32 -7.78 3.94 0.49
CA ILE A 32 -7.16 4.27 1.77
C ILE A 32 -7.95 3.57 2.87
N LEU A 33 -7.27 2.77 3.67
CA LEU A 33 -7.79 2.21 4.91
C LEU A 33 -7.24 3.02 6.09
N ASP A 34 -8.05 3.19 7.13
CA ASP A 34 -7.57 3.69 8.41
C ASP A 34 -6.71 2.62 9.12
N ALA A 35 -6.10 2.98 10.26
CA ALA A 35 -5.24 2.07 11.01
C ALA A 35 -5.97 0.82 11.55
N GLY A 36 -7.29 0.86 11.62
CA GLY A 36 -8.15 -0.28 11.99
C GLY A 36 -8.57 -1.15 10.81
N GLY A 37 -8.07 -0.88 9.60
CA GLY A 37 -8.37 -1.67 8.40
C GLY A 37 -9.73 -1.37 7.77
N ARG A 38 -10.36 -0.22 8.10
CA ARG A 38 -11.66 0.18 7.52
C ARG A 38 -11.47 1.20 6.41
N VAL A 39 -12.35 1.14 5.42
CA VAL A 39 -12.30 2.04 4.26
C VAL A 39 -12.48 3.50 4.69
N LYS A 40 -11.52 4.34 4.35
CA LYS A 40 -11.58 5.80 4.52
C LYS A 40 -11.97 6.50 3.23
N ALA A 41 -11.39 6.08 2.11
CA ALA A 41 -11.69 6.59 0.78
C ALA A 41 -11.33 5.54 -0.28
N PHE A 42 -12.07 5.56 -1.38
CA PHE A 42 -11.81 4.74 -2.56
C PHE A 42 -12.19 5.50 -3.82
N GLN A 43 -11.36 5.40 -4.86
CA GLN A 43 -11.68 5.89 -6.20
C GLN A 43 -11.18 4.92 -7.26
N LYS A 44 -11.94 4.83 -8.34
CA LYS A 44 -11.64 4.02 -9.50
C LYS A 44 -11.61 4.90 -10.73
N GLN A 45 -10.46 4.94 -11.45
CA GLN A 45 -10.39 5.66 -12.73
C GLN A 45 -11.28 5.00 -13.78
N ASP A 46 -11.75 5.82 -14.72
CA ASP A 46 -12.49 5.33 -15.88
C ASP A 46 -11.66 4.30 -16.64
N GLY A 47 -12.30 3.21 -17.03
CA GLY A 47 -11.64 2.11 -17.74
C GLY A 47 -10.99 1.05 -16.84
N ALA A 48 -10.88 1.28 -15.53
CA ALA A 48 -10.42 0.23 -14.61
C ALA A 48 -11.48 -0.87 -14.45
N SER A 49 -11.05 -2.13 -14.38
CA SER A 49 -11.96 -3.29 -14.30
C SER A 49 -12.72 -3.36 -12.97
N MET A 50 -13.84 -4.11 -12.96
CA MET A 50 -14.79 -4.11 -11.82
C MET A 50 -14.22 -4.70 -10.52
N LEU A 51 -13.26 -5.62 -10.58
CA LEU A 51 -12.69 -6.28 -9.38
C LEU A 51 -11.65 -5.42 -8.66
N ARG A 52 -11.37 -4.22 -9.16
CA ARG A 52 -10.27 -3.38 -8.63
C ARG A 52 -10.50 -2.90 -7.20
N PHE A 53 -11.75 -2.72 -6.77
CA PHE A 53 -12.06 -2.40 -5.36
C PHE A 53 -11.54 -3.49 -4.42
N GLU A 54 -11.95 -4.72 -4.65
CA GLU A 54 -11.62 -5.89 -3.81
C GLU A 54 -10.10 -6.16 -3.83
N ILE A 55 -9.47 -6.02 -5.00
CA ILE A 55 -8.02 -6.23 -5.14
C ILE A 55 -7.25 -5.17 -4.33
N CYS A 56 -7.54 -3.89 -4.51
CA CYS A 56 -6.80 -2.86 -3.78
C CYS A 56 -7.11 -2.89 -2.27
N GLN A 57 -8.33 -3.22 -1.87
CA GLN A 57 -8.66 -3.45 -0.47
C GLN A 57 -7.85 -4.59 0.13
N GLY A 58 -7.77 -5.71 -0.58
CA GLY A 58 -6.98 -6.87 -0.15
C GLY A 58 -5.48 -6.57 -0.03
N LYS A 59 -4.92 -5.76 -0.92
CA LYS A 59 -3.52 -5.31 -0.86
C LYS A 59 -3.27 -4.41 0.37
N ALA A 60 -4.11 -3.41 0.58
CA ALA A 60 -4.00 -2.50 1.72
C ALA A 60 -4.20 -3.24 3.06
N TYR A 61 -5.20 -4.11 3.12
CA TYR A 61 -5.47 -4.90 4.31
C TYR A 61 -4.32 -5.85 4.64
N ALA A 62 -3.74 -6.53 3.65
CA ALA A 62 -2.58 -7.40 3.85
C ALA A 62 -1.39 -6.63 4.46
N SER A 63 -1.18 -5.38 4.03
CA SER A 63 -0.13 -4.53 4.59
C SER A 63 -0.36 -4.23 6.07
N LEU A 64 -1.57 -3.87 6.46
CA LEU A 64 -1.92 -3.64 7.88
C LEU A 64 -1.84 -4.93 8.69
N ALA A 65 -2.41 -6.02 8.18
CA ALA A 65 -2.49 -7.29 8.90
C ALA A 65 -1.12 -7.88 9.20
N LEU A 66 -0.16 -7.75 8.28
CA LEU A 66 1.20 -8.32 8.43
C LEU A 66 2.25 -7.23 8.75
N GLY A 67 1.88 -5.98 8.87
CA GLY A 67 2.78 -4.88 9.25
C GLY A 67 3.89 -4.60 8.23
N ARG A 68 3.64 -4.77 6.95
CA ARG A 68 4.62 -4.61 5.87
C ARG A 68 3.96 -4.34 4.52
N ALA A 69 4.71 -3.80 3.56
CA ALA A 69 4.22 -3.66 2.19
C ALA A 69 3.71 -5.00 1.63
N SER A 70 2.64 -4.98 0.84
CA SER A 70 1.99 -6.21 0.34
C SER A 70 2.91 -7.06 -0.55
N ARG A 71 3.91 -6.46 -1.22
CA ARG A 71 4.94 -7.23 -1.95
C ARG A 71 5.78 -8.11 -1.02
N LEU A 72 6.01 -7.68 0.23
CA LEU A 72 6.69 -8.50 1.25
C LEU A 72 5.76 -9.56 1.83
N VAL A 73 4.45 -9.31 1.87
CA VAL A 73 3.45 -10.33 2.22
C VAL A 73 3.45 -11.43 1.15
N LEU A 74 3.51 -11.08 -0.13
CA LEU A 74 3.67 -12.03 -1.23
C LEU A 74 4.96 -12.85 -1.08
N ALA A 75 6.08 -12.21 -0.78
CA ALA A 75 7.35 -12.91 -0.56
C ALA A 75 7.23 -13.91 0.61
N LYS A 76 6.58 -13.51 1.70
CA LYS A 76 6.28 -14.39 2.84
C LYS A 76 5.41 -15.58 2.44
N ALA A 77 4.40 -15.36 1.61
CA ALA A 77 3.53 -16.43 1.13
C ALA A 77 4.28 -17.47 0.30
N LYS A 78 5.23 -17.03 -0.52
CA LYS A 78 6.10 -17.93 -1.30
C LYS A 78 7.06 -18.73 -0.42
N GLU A 79 7.59 -18.10 0.62
CA GLU A 79 8.49 -18.75 1.58
C GLU A 79 7.76 -19.70 2.53
N LYS A 80 6.60 -19.26 3.04
CA LYS A 80 5.82 -19.97 4.08
C LYS A 80 4.34 -20.04 3.71
N PRO A 81 3.95 -20.87 2.74
CA PRO A 81 2.57 -20.94 2.26
C PRO A 81 1.58 -21.39 3.33
N LEU A 82 1.94 -22.32 4.20
CA LEU A 82 1.05 -22.78 5.29
C LEU A 82 0.83 -21.69 6.34
N PHE A 83 1.86 -20.88 6.66
CA PHE A 83 1.70 -19.72 7.53
C PHE A 83 0.69 -18.74 6.93
N MET A 84 0.80 -18.44 5.66
CA MET A 84 -0.11 -17.50 4.99
C MET A 84 -1.53 -18.05 4.86
N GLN A 85 -1.70 -19.35 4.67
CA GLN A 85 -3.03 -19.97 4.68
C GLN A 85 -3.69 -19.80 6.05
N SER A 86 -2.97 -20.09 7.13
CA SER A 86 -3.47 -19.91 8.50
C SER A 86 -3.77 -18.44 8.81
N ALA A 87 -2.89 -17.53 8.41
CA ALA A 87 -3.10 -16.09 8.60
C ALA A 87 -4.35 -15.60 7.86
N GLY A 88 -4.60 -16.10 6.65
CA GLY A 88 -5.80 -15.78 5.87
C GLY A 88 -7.09 -16.25 6.54
N GLU A 89 -7.07 -17.39 7.22
CA GLU A 89 -8.22 -17.91 7.98
C GLU A 89 -8.50 -17.09 9.26
N LEU A 90 -7.46 -16.51 9.86
CA LEU A 90 -7.57 -15.66 11.06
C LEU A 90 -8.00 -14.22 10.72
N ALA A 91 -7.80 -13.79 9.49
CA ALA A 91 -8.04 -12.41 9.08
C ALA A 91 -9.54 -12.10 8.94
N ASP A 92 -9.95 -10.90 9.36
CA ASP A 92 -11.35 -10.43 9.21
C ASP A 92 -11.73 -10.14 7.76
N GLN A 93 -10.74 -9.83 6.92
CA GLN A 93 -10.94 -9.47 5.52
C GLN A 93 -10.01 -10.29 4.63
N ALA A 94 -10.37 -10.41 3.37
CA ALA A 94 -9.53 -11.07 2.39
C ALA A 94 -8.22 -10.30 2.16
N MET A 95 -7.11 -11.02 2.05
CA MET A 95 -5.81 -10.47 1.65
C MET A 95 -5.54 -10.79 0.19
N PHE A 96 -4.99 -9.84 -0.56
CA PHE A 96 -4.55 -10.04 -1.93
C PHE A 96 -3.03 -9.93 -2.02
N LEU A 97 -2.37 -11.00 -2.42
CA LEU A 97 -0.92 -11.21 -2.27
C LEU A 97 -0.16 -10.72 -3.51
N GLU A 98 -0.21 -9.42 -3.74
CA GLU A 98 0.49 -8.74 -4.84
C GLU A 98 1.00 -7.38 -4.37
N GLY A 99 2.02 -6.80 -5.04
CA GLY A 99 2.49 -5.44 -4.75
C GLY A 99 1.43 -4.37 -5.01
N GLY A 100 1.61 -3.20 -4.41
CA GLY A 100 0.69 -2.05 -4.49
C GLY A 100 0.06 -1.68 -3.16
N GLY A 101 0.20 -2.50 -2.12
CA GLY A 101 -0.18 -2.17 -0.73
C GLY A 101 1.01 -1.59 0.03
N GLN A 102 0.82 -0.42 0.64
CA GLN A 102 1.84 0.28 1.42
C GLN A 102 1.26 0.76 2.75
N LEU A 103 2.05 0.64 3.82
CA LEU A 103 1.71 1.30 5.08
C LEU A 103 1.89 2.82 4.94
N ILE A 104 0.97 3.56 5.54
CA ILE A 104 1.06 5.01 5.68
C ILE A 104 1.50 5.30 7.11
N ARG A 105 2.62 6.02 7.25
CA ARG A 105 3.18 6.36 8.56
C ARG A 105 3.23 7.87 8.76
N ASP A 106 3.10 8.29 10.01
CA ASP A 106 3.35 9.67 10.42
C ASP A 106 4.87 9.97 10.53
N ALA A 107 5.21 11.19 10.96
CA ALA A 107 6.60 11.61 11.09
C ALA A 107 7.39 10.79 12.14
N GLU A 108 6.72 10.29 13.15
CA GLU A 108 7.28 9.47 14.22
C GLU A 108 7.40 7.99 13.82
N GLY A 109 6.80 7.60 12.69
CA GLY A 109 6.82 6.24 12.15
C GLY A 109 5.66 5.37 12.58
N GLU A 110 4.68 5.93 13.30
CA GLU A 110 3.47 5.19 13.66
C GLU A 110 2.57 4.98 12.45
N VAL A 111 1.96 3.79 12.37
CA VAL A 111 1.06 3.45 11.27
C VAL A 111 -0.27 4.18 11.46
N VAL A 112 -0.63 5.04 10.52
CA VAL A 112 -1.90 5.80 10.52
C VAL A 112 -2.91 5.26 9.52
N GLY A 113 -2.52 4.32 8.66
CA GLY A 113 -3.38 3.67 7.69
C GLY A 113 -2.58 2.88 6.66
N ALA A 114 -3.23 2.52 5.58
CA ALA A 114 -2.60 1.90 4.43
C ALA A 114 -3.27 2.35 3.13
N ILE A 115 -2.49 2.32 2.05
CA ILE A 115 -2.98 2.49 0.69
C ILE A 115 -2.89 1.16 -0.05
N GLY A 116 -3.87 0.88 -0.90
CA GLY A 116 -3.82 -0.20 -1.88
C GLY A 116 -4.04 0.37 -3.27
N VAL A 117 -3.15 0.06 -4.18
CA VAL A 117 -3.21 0.50 -5.59
C VAL A 117 -3.18 -0.71 -6.49
N THR A 118 -4.01 -0.69 -7.52
CA THR A 118 -4.05 -1.76 -8.52
C THR A 118 -4.42 -1.19 -9.89
N GLY A 119 -3.79 -1.70 -10.95
CA GLY A 119 -4.09 -1.29 -12.33
C GLY A 119 -2.97 -1.54 -13.31
N ASP A 120 -1.72 -1.48 -12.90
CA ASP A 120 -0.54 -1.73 -13.72
C ASP A 120 0.29 -2.90 -13.14
N VAL A 121 1.54 -3.03 -13.51
CA VAL A 121 2.44 -4.00 -12.88
C VAL A 121 2.70 -3.62 -11.43
N ASN A 122 3.01 -4.60 -10.59
CA ASN A 122 3.12 -4.40 -9.14
C ASN A 122 4.08 -3.28 -8.74
N GLU A 123 5.21 -3.15 -9.42
CA GLU A 123 6.21 -2.11 -9.14
C GLU A 123 5.64 -0.71 -9.40
N MET A 124 4.83 -0.55 -10.44
CA MET A 124 4.21 0.74 -10.75
C MET A 124 3.08 1.06 -9.77
N ASP A 125 2.30 0.07 -9.37
CA ASP A 125 1.29 0.22 -8.31
C ASP A 125 1.95 0.72 -7.01
N ASP A 126 3.08 0.15 -6.61
CA ASP A 126 3.86 0.58 -5.44
C ASP A 126 4.44 1.99 -5.60
N ILE A 127 5.05 2.30 -6.76
CA ILE A 127 5.64 3.62 -7.05
C ILE A 127 4.57 4.71 -6.95
N CYS A 128 3.41 4.50 -7.54
CA CYS A 128 2.30 5.46 -7.51
C CYS A 128 1.73 5.60 -6.10
N ALA A 129 1.60 4.50 -5.34
CA ALA A 129 1.16 4.53 -3.95
C ALA A 129 2.07 5.39 -3.08
N ILE A 130 3.39 5.21 -3.18
CA ILE A 130 4.38 5.96 -2.41
C ILE A 130 4.37 7.44 -2.80
N ALA A 131 4.25 7.76 -4.09
CA ALA A 131 4.12 9.15 -4.54
C ALA A 131 2.89 9.83 -3.91
N GLY A 132 1.76 9.11 -3.81
CA GLY A 132 0.57 9.60 -3.14
C GLY A 132 0.80 9.90 -1.65
N ILE A 133 1.43 8.99 -0.93
CA ILE A 133 1.78 9.17 0.50
C ILE A 133 2.65 10.41 0.70
N HIS A 134 3.69 10.57 -0.12
CA HIS A 134 4.62 11.68 -0.03
C HIS A 134 3.97 13.04 -0.32
N ALA A 135 2.97 13.08 -1.20
CA ALA A 135 2.29 14.33 -1.59
C ALA A 135 1.61 15.06 -0.43
N VAL A 136 1.25 14.35 0.64
CA VAL A 136 0.65 14.93 1.84
C VAL A 136 1.62 15.02 3.02
N GLY A 137 2.92 14.82 2.79
CA GLY A 137 3.96 14.90 3.82
C GLY A 137 4.01 13.71 4.78
N LEU A 138 3.30 12.63 4.47
CA LEU A 138 3.37 11.37 5.20
C LEU A 138 4.50 10.49 4.68
N LYS A 139 4.76 9.38 5.36
CA LYS A 139 5.90 8.50 5.11
C LYS A 139 5.46 7.07 4.77
N SER A 140 6.30 6.41 3.98
CA SER A 140 6.26 4.97 3.74
C SER A 140 7.36 4.26 4.52
N ASP A 141 7.40 2.93 4.48
CA ASP A 141 8.49 2.16 5.09
C ASP A 141 9.87 2.49 4.51
N TYR A 142 9.94 3.02 3.29
CA TYR A 142 11.19 3.41 2.63
C TYR A 142 11.86 4.67 3.21
N ASP A 143 11.12 5.47 3.98
CA ASP A 143 11.56 6.79 4.43
C ASP A 143 12.29 6.77 5.79
N PHE A 144 12.57 5.58 6.32
CA PHE A 144 13.24 5.40 7.61
C PHE A 144 14.60 4.73 7.40
N ASP A 145 15.67 5.39 7.84
CA ASP A 145 17.05 4.93 7.64
C ASP A 145 17.79 4.65 8.96
N ASP A 146 17.32 5.19 10.08
CA ASP A 146 17.90 4.93 11.38
C ASP A 146 17.66 3.47 11.83
N PRO A 147 18.72 2.66 12.02
CA PRO A 147 18.58 1.25 12.39
C PRO A 147 17.84 1.04 13.71
N GLU A 148 18.01 1.93 14.69
CA GLU A 148 17.35 1.82 15.99
C GLU A 148 15.84 2.06 15.84
N GLN A 149 15.46 3.09 15.10
CA GLN A 149 14.06 3.40 14.81
C GLN A 149 13.41 2.27 14.00
N ILE A 150 14.08 1.78 12.97
CA ILE A 150 13.62 0.64 12.16
C ILE A 150 13.34 -0.57 13.04
N ARG A 151 14.27 -0.91 13.93
CA ARG A 151 14.11 -2.03 14.85
C ARG A 151 12.96 -1.81 15.83
N LYS A 152 12.87 -0.64 16.45
CA LYS A 152 11.83 -0.28 17.43
C LYS A 152 10.42 -0.34 16.81
N LEU A 153 10.27 0.14 15.58
CA LEU A 153 9.00 0.19 14.86
C LEU A 153 8.72 -1.06 14.02
N SER A 154 9.62 -2.04 14.03
CA SER A 154 9.53 -3.26 13.23
C SER A 154 9.33 -2.99 11.74
N ILE A 155 9.99 -1.95 11.22
CA ILE A 155 9.90 -1.59 9.80
C ILE A 155 10.66 -2.60 8.95
N LEU A 156 10.01 -3.11 7.92
CA LEU A 156 10.60 -4.01 6.94
C LEU A 156 10.64 -3.31 5.57
N LYS A 157 11.85 -3.05 5.10
CA LYS A 157 12.05 -2.44 3.78
C LYS A 157 12.07 -3.52 2.70
N ALA A 158 11.22 -3.34 1.68
CA ALA A 158 11.32 -4.10 0.46
C ALA A 158 12.53 -3.62 -0.37
N PRO A 159 13.01 -4.44 -1.34
CA PRO A 159 14.03 -3.98 -2.29
C PRO A 159 13.62 -2.69 -3.01
N PRO A 160 14.58 -1.86 -3.44
CA PRO A 160 14.28 -0.61 -4.16
C PRO A 160 13.36 -0.84 -5.36
N LEU A 161 12.44 0.11 -5.57
CA LEU A 161 11.48 0.06 -6.67
C LEU A 161 12.07 0.72 -7.91
N THR A 162 11.98 0.03 -9.03
CA THR A 162 12.36 0.55 -10.36
C THR A 162 11.25 0.27 -11.35
N ASP A 163 11.07 1.16 -12.31
CA ASP A 163 10.09 0.94 -13.39
C ASP A 163 10.58 -0.19 -14.31
N PRO A 164 9.95 -1.36 -14.30
CA PRO A 164 10.42 -2.51 -15.09
C PRO A 164 10.21 -2.32 -16.59
N ARG A 165 9.48 -1.31 -17.01
CA ARG A 165 9.18 -0.99 -18.41
C ARG A 165 10.31 -0.16 -19.08
N LYS A 166 11.26 0.34 -18.28
CA LYS A 166 12.39 1.16 -18.73
C LYS A 166 13.68 0.35 -18.98
N LYS A 167 13.56 -0.96 -19.13
CA LYS A 167 14.69 -1.83 -19.45
C LYS A 167 14.89 -1.95 -20.95
#